data_311f88d8718b603f6dcb140cc31dfd7f
#
_entry.id   311f88d8718b603f6dcb140cc31dfd7f
#
_cell.length_a   1.000
_cell.length_b   1.000
_cell.length_c   1.000
_cell.angle_alpha   90.00
_cell.angle_beta   90.00
_cell.angle_gamma   90.00
#
_symmetry.space_group_name_H-M   'P 1'
#
loop_
_entity.id
_entity.type
_entity.pdbx_description
1 polymer ?
#
loop_
_entity_poly.entity_id
_entity_poly.type
_entity_poly.pdbx_seq_one_letter_code
_entity_poly.pdbx_strand_id
1 'polypeptide(L)'
;MAGPGKAGNLGTFTGVFTPSILTILGIILFLRLGFVVGSGGLRNALLMIGLATAVSVLTSISLSAIATNMDVRGGGDYYLISRTLGVEFGGAIGIVLYLAQAVSIAFYAVGFGEALAGMAGWTWSLAPQVIAALAIAGLFWFAWAGADVASRFQFVVMALLIAALISFYVGAIGSYDPGVARSALSPAEGSSGFWVVFAIFFPAVTG
;
A
#
# COMPACT_ATOMS: atom_id res chain seq x y z
N MET A 1 6.37 18.08 36.58
CA MET A 1 5.60 16.85 36.35
C MET A 1 4.55 17.17 35.29
N ALA A 2 4.82 16.88 34.03
CA ALA A 2 3.84 17.03 32.95
C ALA A 2 2.85 15.88 33.07
N GLY A 3 1.56 16.18 33.20
CA GLY A 3 0.49 15.19 33.27
C GLY A 3 0.43 14.34 32.01
N PRO A 4 -0.09 13.10 32.07
CA PRO A 4 -0.21 12.25 30.89
C PRO A 4 -1.15 12.95 29.89
N GLY A 5 -0.56 13.40 28.78
CA GLY A 5 -1.32 13.92 27.66
C GLY A 5 -2.39 12.89 27.28
N LYS A 6 -3.66 13.32 27.21
CA LYS A 6 -4.74 12.50 26.69
C LYS A 6 -4.31 12.00 25.30
N ALA A 7 -3.94 10.74 25.23
CA ALA A 7 -3.82 10.06 23.94
C ALA A 7 -5.20 10.22 23.27
N GLY A 8 -5.26 11.05 22.22
CA GLY A 8 -6.49 11.24 21.48
C GLY A 8 -6.94 9.89 20.97
N ASN A 9 -8.09 9.39 21.42
CA ASN A 9 -8.71 8.19 20.88
C ASN A 9 -9.06 8.49 19.42
N LEU A 10 -8.14 8.15 18.52
CA LEU A 10 -8.42 8.13 17.08
C LEU A 10 -9.51 7.06 16.89
N GLY A 11 -10.68 7.48 16.42
CA GLY A 11 -11.77 6.54 16.14
C GLY A 11 -11.35 5.51 15.10
N THR A 12 -12.04 4.38 15.03
CA THR A 12 -11.76 3.29 14.08
C THR A 12 -11.64 3.79 12.64
N PHE A 13 -12.46 4.76 12.25
CA PHE A 13 -12.40 5.33 10.90
C PHE A 13 -11.08 6.08 10.63
N THR A 14 -10.66 6.94 11.54
CA THR A 14 -9.45 7.77 11.36
C THR A 14 -8.17 6.99 11.64
N GLY A 15 -8.20 6.09 12.62
CA GLY A 15 -7.00 5.39 13.09
C GLY A 15 -6.71 4.06 12.39
N VAL A 16 -7.72 3.45 11.75
CA VAL A 16 -7.56 2.13 11.11
C VAL A 16 -8.01 2.17 9.65
N PHE A 17 -9.26 2.54 9.38
CA PHE A 17 -9.84 2.45 8.04
C PHE A 17 -9.12 3.34 7.03
N THR A 18 -8.93 4.62 7.34
CA THR A 18 -8.27 5.57 6.43
C THR A 18 -6.84 5.19 6.09
N PRO A 19 -5.94 4.91 7.08
CA PRO A 19 -4.59 4.47 6.78
C PRO A 19 -4.56 3.17 5.97
N SER A 20 -5.40 2.18 6.31
CA SER A 20 -5.43 0.89 5.61
C SER A 20 -5.82 1.04 4.14
N ILE A 21 -6.85 1.84 3.84
CA ILE A 21 -7.24 2.11 2.44
C ILE A 21 -6.14 2.83 1.69
N LEU A 22 -5.51 3.86 2.29
CA LEU A 22 -4.43 4.59 1.64
C LEU A 22 -3.20 3.72 1.37
N THR A 23 -2.92 2.74 2.23
CA THR A 23 -1.82 1.80 2.03
C THR A 23 -2.11 0.83 0.89
N ILE A 24 -3.31 0.22 0.86
CA ILE A 24 -3.70 -0.76 -0.16
C ILE A 24 -3.90 -0.10 -1.53
N LEU A 25 -4.64 1.01 -1.58
CA LEU A 25 -4.85 1.80 -2.80
C LEU A 25 -3.66 2.73 -3.10
N GLY A 26 -2.46 2.29 -2.75
CA GLY A 26 -1.22 3.02 -2.96
C GLY A 26 -0.77 3.03 -4.43
N ILE A 27 0.30 3.75 -4.68
CA ILE A 27 0.86 3.97 -6.02
C ILE A 27 1.21 2.66 -6.75
N ILE A 28 1.59 1.62 -6.01
CA ILE A 28 1.97 0.32 -6.59
C ILE A 28 0.79 -0.32 -7.31
N LEU A 29 -0.40 -0.29 -6.72
CA LEU A 29 -1.60 -0.84 -7.33
C LEU A 29 -1.85 -0.18 -8.70
N PHE A 30 -1.83 1.15 -8.77
CA PHE A 30 -2.09 1.88 -10.00
C PHE A 30 -1.00 1.69 -11.06
N LEU A 31 0.28 1.71 -10.67
CA LEU A 31 1.39 1.52 -11.60
C LEU A 31 1.52 0.08 -12.11
N ARG A 32 1.19 -0.91 -11.28
CA ARG A 32 1.42 -2.32 -11.61
C ARG A 32 0.20 -3.04 -12.18
N LEU A 33 -1.03 -2.57 -11.87
CA LEU A 33 -2.24 -3.24 -12.35
C LEU A 33 -2.30 -3.32 -13.88
N GLY A 34 -1.94 -2.25 -14.59
CA GLY A 34 -1.88 -2.24 -16.05
C GLY A 34 -0.88 -3.26 -16.61
N PHE A 35 0.31 -3.34 -16.00
CA PHE A 35 1.32 -4.34 -16.35
C PHE A 35 0.82 -5.76 -16.09
N VAL A 36 0.19 -6.00 -14.94
CA VAL A 36 -0.32 -7.33 -14.54
C VAL A 36 -1.42 -7.80 -15.50
N VAL A 37 -2.36 -6.92 -15.86
CA VAL A 37 -3.42 -7.25 -16.82
C VAL A 37 -2.83 -7.42 -18.23
N GLY A 38 -1.93 -6.57 -18.66
CA GLY A 38 -1.30 -6.67 -19.98
C GLY A 38 -0.44 -7.93 -20.13
N SER A 39 0.39 -8.25 -19.13
CA SER A 39 1.27 -9.43 -19.18
C SER A 39 0.54 -10.72 -18.81
N GLY A 40 -0.30 -10.69 -17.78
CA GLY A 40 -0.97 -11.88 -17.26
C GLY A 40 -2.30 -12.20 -17.94
N GLY A 41 -2.91 -11.23 -18.61
CA GLY A 41 -4.31 -11.28 -19.05
C GLY A 41 -5.28 -11.07 -17.88
N LEU A 42 -6.47 -10.60 -18.17
CA LEU A 42 -7.49 -10.26 -17.16
C LEU A 42 -7.88 -11.48 -16.30
N ARG A 43 -8.00 -12.65 -16.89
CA ARG A 43 -8.34 -13.88 -16.16
C ARG A 43 -7.31 -14.20 -15.08
N ASN A 44 -6.02 -14.18 -15.45
CA ASN A 44 -4.95 -14.46 -14.48
C ASN A 44 -4.80 -13.34 -13.47
N ALA A 45 -5.01 -12.07 -13.86
CA ALA A 45 -5.02 -10.93 -12.94
C ALA A 45 -6.12 -11.11 -11.86
N LEU A 46 -7.34 -11.50 -12.24
CA LEU A 46 -8.42 -11.79 -11.27
C LEU A 46 -8.08 -12.96 -10.34
N LEU A 47 -7.45 -14.03 -10.85
CA LEU A 47 -6.96 -15.12 -10.01
C LEU A 47 -5.88 -14.67 -9.03
N MET A 48 -4.94 -13.82 -9.48
CA MET A 48 -3.88 -13.26 -8.63
C MET A 48 -4.48 -12.39 -7.52
N ILE A 49 -5.44 -11.52 -7.85
CA ILE A 49 -6.17 -10.70 -6.87
C ILE A 49 -6.88 -11.60 -5.86
N GLY A 50 -7.59 -12.62 -6.33
CA GLY A 50 -8.31 -13.57 -5.48
C GLY A 50 -7.39 -14.31 -4.52
N LEU A 51 -6.25 -14.82 -4.99
CA LEU A 51 -5.25 -15.50 -4.17
C LEU A 51 -4.61 -14.56 -3.14
N ALA A 52 -4.17 -13.38 -3.58
CA ALA A 52 -3.57 -12.40 -2.68
C ALA A 52 -4.57 -11.94 -1.60
N THR A 53 -5.82 -11.67 -1.98
CA THR A 53 -6.88 -11.31 -1.04
C THR A 53 -7.19 -12.45 -0.08
N ALA A 54 -7.22 -13.71 -0.54
CA ALA A 54 -7.45 -14.86 0.33
C ALA A 54 -6.35 -14.99 1.40
N VAL A 55 -5.08 -14.83 1.02
CA VAL A 55 -3.96 -14.82 1.98
C VAL A 55 -4.12 -13.70 3.01
N SER A 56 -4.41 -12.48 2.55
CA SER A 56 -4.60 -11.32 3.44
C SER A 56 -5.78 -11.50 4.41
N VAL A 57 -6.90 -12.03 3.94
CA VAL A 57 -8.09 -12.28 4.77
C VAL A 57 -7.80 -13.36 5.82
N LEU A 58 -7.18 -14.47 5.44
CA LEU A 58 -6.83 -15.55 6.38
C LEU A 58 -5.85 -15.06 7.45
N THR A 59 -4.84 -14.27 7.06
CA THR A 59 -3.89 -13.66 8.00
C THR A 59 -4.59 -12.69 8.94
N SER A 60 -5.48 -11.84 8.43
CA SER A 60 -6.24 -10.88 9.23
C SER A 60 -7.17 -11.57 10.23
N ILE A 61 -7.82 -12.66 9.85
CA ILE A 61 -8.67 -13.46 10.75
C ILE A 61 -7.83 -14.06 11.87
N SER A 62 -6.66 -14.65 11.55
CA SER A 62 -5.74 -15.21 12.54
C SER A 62 -5.24 -14.16 13.52
N LEU A 63 -4.83 -12.99 13.01
CA LEU A 63 -4.37 -11.88 13.83
C LEU A 63 -5.49 -11.33 14.73
N SER A 64 -6.69 -11.17 14.18
CA SER A 64 -7.87 -10.73 14.93
C SER A 64 -8.22 -11.71 16.06
N ALA A 65 -8.15 -13.02 15.83
CA ALA A 65 -8.41 -14.03 16.85
C ALA A 65 -7.42 -13.91 18.04
N ILE A 66 -6.15 -13.62 17.77
CA ILE A 66 -5.15 -13.38 18.81
C ILE A 66 -5.40 -12.05 19.52
N ALA A 67 -5.61 -10.99 18.78
CA ALA A 67 -5.78 -9.63 19.29
C ALA A 67 -7.02 -9.47 20.18
N THR A 68 -8.09 -10.22 19.91
CA THR A 68 -9.32 -10.20 20.74
C THR A 68 -9.18 -10.95 22.06
N ASN A 69 -8.19 -11.82 22.20
CA ASN A 69 -7.94 -12.59 23.42
C ASN A 69 -6.85 -11.98 24.32
N MET A 70 -6.29 -10.83 23.95
CA MET A 70 -5.21 -10.18 24.68
C MET A 70 -5.43 -8.68 24.78
N ASP A 71 -5.04 -8.06 25.89
CA ASP A 71 -4.92 -6.60 25.98
C ASP A 71 -3.70 -6.13 25.15
N VAL A 72 -3.96 -5.71 23.91
CA VAL A 72 -2.92 -5.24 23.00
C VAL A 72 -2.48 -3.84 23.41
N ARG A 73 -1.21 -3.71 23.79
CA ARG A 73 -0.56 -2.43 24.08
C ARG A 73 0.19 -1.93 22.82
N GLY A 74 0.75 -0.73 22.88
CA GLY A 74 1.55 -0.18 21.78
C GLY A 74 2.67 -1.16 21.35
N GLY A 75 2.89 -1.25 20.02
CA GLY A 75 3.87 -2.16 19.40
C GLY A 75 3.30 -3.11 18.34
N GLY A 76 1.97 -3.15 18.18
CA GLY A 76 1.32 -3.94 17.11
C GLY A 76 1.74 -5.41 17.10
N ASP A 77 2.12 -5.93 15.96
CA ASP A 77 2.51 -7.34 15.75
C ASP A 77 3.72 -7.75 16.59
N TYR A 78 4.68 -6.85 16.79
CA TYR A 78 5.80 -7.10 17.69
C TYR A 78 5.32 -7.45 19.12
N TYR A 79 4.36 -6.68 19.65
CA TYR A 79 3.83 -6.91 20.98
C TYR A 79 3.09 -8.26 21.07
N LEU A 80 2.22 -8.54 20.09
CA LEU A 80 1.47 -9.79 20.02
C LEU A 80 2.40 -11.00 19.96
N ILE A 81 3.38 -10.98 19.08
CA ILE A 81 4.31 -12.10 18.88
C ILE A 81 5.24 -12.28 20.10
N SER A 82 5.73 -11.17 20.67
CA SER A 82 6.56 -11.24 21.88
C SER A 82 5.83 -11.86 23.07
N ARG A 83 4.52 -11.63 23.17
CA ARG A 83 3.71 -12.18 24.27
C ARG A 83 3.25 -13.61 24.06
N THR A 84 3.07 -14.02 22.80
CA THR A 84 2.60 -15.37 22.45
C THR A 84 3.75 -16.38 22.28
N LEU A 85 4.81 -15.98 21.60
CA LEU A 85 5.93 -16.84 21.20
C LEU A 85 7.24 -16.55 21.92
N GLY A 86 7.32 -15.44 22.65
CA GLY A 86 8.53 -15.03 23.38
C GLY A 86 9.25 -13.85 22.72
N VAL A 87 10.12 -13.21 23.53
CA VAL A 87 10.83 -11.97 23.17
C VAL A 87 11.80 -12.18 22.01
N GLU A 88 12.37 -13.36 21.88
CA GLU A 88 13.31 -13.69 20.80
C GLU A 88 12.62 -13.64 19.42
N PHE A 89 11.44 -14.27 19.29
CA PHE A 89 10.64 -14.23 18.09
C PHE A 89 10.10 -12.82 17.81
N GLY A 90 9.66 -12.13 18.86
CA GLY A 90 9.22 -10.74 18.74
C GLY A 90 10.35 -9.83 18.25
N GLY A 91 11.56 -9.98 18.77
CA GLY A 91 12.72 -9.21 18.33
C GLY A 91 13.07 -9.45 16.86
N ALA A 92 13.06 -10.70 16.42
CA ALA A 92 13.31 -11.07 15.02
C ALA A 92 12.26 -10.44 14.08
N ILE A 93 10.96 -10.56 14.42
CA ILE A 93 9.88 -9.94 13.65
C ILE A 93 9.99 -8.42 13.66
N GLY A 94 10.35 -7.80 14.80
CA GLY A 94 10.54 -6.34 14.88
C GLY A 94 11.59 -5.82 13.90
N ILE A 95 12.72 -6.52 13.76
CA ILE A 95 13.77 -6.18 12.79
C ILE A 95 13.25 -6.33 11.36
N VAL A 96 12.58 -7.44 11.05
CA VAL A 96 12.02 -7.70 9.72
C VAL A 96 10.98 -6.64 9.35
N LEU A 97 10.06 -6.31 10.26
CA LEU A 97 9.06 -5.25 10.05
C LEU A 97 9.71 -3.89 9.81
N TYR A 98 10.74 -3.54 10.61
CA TYR A 98 11.47 -2.28 10.40
C TYR A 98 12.09 -2.20 9.01
N LEU A 99 12.78 -3.26 8.58
CA LEU A 99 13.39 -3.31 7.25
C LEU A 99 12.34 -3.29 6.15
N ALA A 100 11.25 -4.04 6.29
CA ALA A 100 10.15 -4.06 5.34
C ALA A 100 9.53 -2.67 5.18
N GLN A 101 9.25 -1.97 6.28
CA GLN A 101 8.72 -0.61 6.23
C GLN A 101 9.70 0.39 5.59
N ALA A 102 10.99 0.30 5.92
CA ALA A 102 12.00 1.18 5.33
C ALA A 102 12.11 0.99 3.81
N VAL A 103 12.12 -0.27 3.35
CA VAL A 103 12.13 -0.60 1.91
C VAL A 103 10.85 -0.14 1.23
N SER A 104 9.69 -0.34 1.86
CA SER A 104 8.39 0.10 1.33
C SER A 104 8.34 1.61 1.15
N ILE A 105 8.77 2.39 2.15
CA ILE A 105 8.82 3.86 2.04
C ILE A 105 9.69 4.30 0.87
N ALA A 106 10.88 3.71 0.73
CA ALA A 106 11.77 4.02 -0.39
C ALA A 106 11.14 3.67 -1.75
N PHE A 107 10.49 2.52 -1.83
CA PHE A 107 9.83 2.06 -3.04
C PHE A 107 8.65 2.96 -3.45
N TYR A 108 7.80 3.35 -2.50
CA TYR A 108 6.71 4.29 -2.74
C TYR A 108 7.21 5.68 -3.15
N ALA A 109 8.28 6.16 -2.51
CA ALA A 109 8.85 7.46 -2.81
C ALA A 109 9.46 7.50 -4.23
N VAL A 110 10.16 6.43 -4.63
CA VAL A 110 10.70 6.30 -6.00
C VAL A 110 9.58 6.22 -7.02
N GLY A 111 8.55 5.40 -6.78
CA GLY A 111 7.39 5.30 -7.65
C GLY A 111 6.65 6.63 -7.81
N PHE A 112 6.51 7.39 -6.73
CA PHE A 112 5.96 8.76 -6.78
C PHE A 112 6.85 9.69 -7.60
N GLY A 113 8.17 9.60 -7.43
CA GLY A 113 9.15 10.38 -8.19
C GLY A 113 9.09 10.08 -9.68
N GLU A 114 9.00 8.80 -10.07
CA GLU A 114 8.87 8.38 -11.46
C GLU A 114 7.56 8.88 -12.10
N ALA A 115 6.43 8.73 -11.38
CA ALA A 115 5.14 9.18 -11.85
C ALA A 115 5.12 10.69 -12.07
N LEU A 116 5.63 11.47 -11.11
CA LEU A 116 5.63 12.93 -11.18
C LEU A 116 6.60 13.45 -12.25
N ALA A 117 7.80 12.87 -12.37
CA ALA A 117 8.75 13.22 -13.43
C ALA A 117 8.19 12.92 -14.81
N GLY A 118 7.51 11.77 -14.97
CA GLY A 118 6.83 11.40 -16.22
C GLY A 118 5.71 12.38 -16.60
N MET A 119 4.87 12.77 -15.63
CA MET A 119 3.82 13.77 -15.87
C MET A 119 4.36 15.15 -16.22
N ALA A 120 5.48 15.56 -15.61
CA ALA A 120 6.12 16.84 -15.86
C ALA A 120 6.96 16.86 -17.16
N GLY A 121 7.13 15.71 -17.81
CA GLY A 121 7.98 15.57 -19.01
C GLY A 121 9.48 15.79 -18.73
N TRP A 122 9.92 15.58 -17.50
CA TRP A 122 11.32 15.77 -17.12
C TRP A 122 12.16 14.57 -17.57
N THR A 123 13.09 14.81 -18.48
CA THR A 123 13.98 13.79 -19.06
C THR A 123 15.33 13.66 -18.30
N TRP A 124 15.56 14.47 -17.29
CA TRP A 124 16.76 14.42 -16.48
C TRP A 124 16.79 13.11 -15.67
N SER A 125 17.89 12.35 -15.77
CA SER A 125 18.00 11.00 -15.22
C SER A 125 17.88 10.90 -13.70
N LEU A 126 18.18 11.96 -12.96
CA LEU A 126 18.06 12.01 -11.49
C LEU A 126 16.75 12.65 -11.00
N ALA A 127 15.86 13.09 -11.91
CA ALA A 127 14.61 13.74 -11.52
C ALA A 127 13.75 12.87 -10.56
N PRO A 128 13.51 11.57 -10.83
CA PRO A 128 12.73 10.75 -9.93
C PRO A 128 13.34 10.64 -8.52
N GLN A 129 14.67 10.51 -8.44
CA GLN A 129 15.37 10.38 -7.16
C GLN A 129 15.31 11.67 -6.32
N VAL A 130 15.46 12.82 -6.96
CA VAL A 130 15.35 14.12 -6.29
C VAL A 130 13.94 14.33 -5.78
N ILE A 131 12.92 14.03 -6.59
CA ILE A 131 11.51 14.12 -6.17
C ILE A 131 11.25 13.17 -5.00
N ALA A 132 11.73 11.93 -5.09
CA ALA A 132 11.60 10.93 -4.03
C ALA A 132 12.25 11.42 -2.72
N ALA A 133 13.45 11.98 -2.79
CA ALA A 133 14.15 12.52 -1.62
C ALA A 133 13.38 13.69 -0.99
N LEU A 134 12.86 14.60 -1.81
CA LEU A 134 12.02 15.72 -1.33
C LEU A 134 10.72 15.23 -0.71
N ALA A 135 10.08 14.21 -1.29
CA ALA A 135 8.88 13.59 -0.73
C ALA A 135 9.15 12.96 0.64
N ILE A 136 10.25 12.21 0.77
CA ILE A 136 10.67 11.61 2.07
C ILE A 136 10.95 12.71 3.09
N ALA A 137 11.67 13.77 2.72
CA ALA A 137 11.95 14.88 3.61
C ALA A 137 10.66 15.59 4.08
N GLY A 138 9.69 15.80 3.18
CA GLY A 138 8.38 16.33 3.51
C GLY A 138 7.59 15.44 4.46
N LEU A 139 7.53 14.14 4.18
CA LEU A 139 6.88 13.17 5.07
C LEU A 139 7.55 13.07 6.44
N PHE A 140 8.88 13.13 6.48
CA PHE A 140 9.63 13.19 7.73
C PHE A 140 9.26 14.42 8.55
N TRP A 141 9.12 15.58 7.90
CA TRP A 141 8.68 16.80 8.57
C TRP A 141 7.25 16.65 9.14
N PHE A 142 6.31 16.04 8.40
CA PHE A 142 4.97 15.74 8.91
C PHE A 142 5.01 14.76 10.11
N ALA A 143 5.86 13.74 10.06
CA ALA A 143 6.04 12.82 11.18
C ALA A 143 6.59 13.55 12.42
N TRP A 144 7.51 14.50 12.23
CA TRP A 144 8.03 15.33 13.30
C TRP A 144 6.98 16.29 13.88
N ALA A 145 6.12 16.86 13.03
CA ALA A 145 5.05 17.76 13.45
C ALA A 145 3.96 17.10 14.30
N GLY A 146 3.88 15.77 14.30
CA GLY A 146 3.00 14.99 15.15
C GLY A 146 1.85 14.28 14.42
N ALA A 147 1.31 13.26 15.08
CA ALA A 147 0.30 12.36 14.52
C ALA A 147 -1.00 13.08 14.09
N ASP A 148 -1.40 14.13 14.77
CA ASP A 148 -2.64 14.88 14.44
C ASP A 148 -2.52 15.58 13.08
N VAL A 149 -1.35 16.15 12.77
CA VAL A 149 -1.09 16.80 11.48
C VAL A 149 -1.04 15.76 10.37
N ALA A 150 -0.34 14.65 10.60
CA ALA A 150 -0.26 13.55 9.65
C ALA A 150 -1.65 12.96 9.34
N SER A 151 -2.50 12.77 10.35
CA SER A 151 -3.87 12.24 10.19
C SER A 151 -4.76 13.19 9.37
N ARG A 152 -4.66 14.51 9.58
CA ARG A 152 -5.40 15.49 8.77
C ARG A 152 -4.96 15.47 7.32
N PHE A 153 -3.67 15.34 7.08
CA PHE A 153 -3.12 15.24 5.72
C PHE A 153 -3.63 13.96 5.01
N GLN A 154 -3.75 12.84 5.72
CA GLN A 154 -4.32 11.61 5.16
C GLN A 154 -5.73 11.78 4.60
N PHE A 155 -6.59 12.62 5.22
CA PHE A 155 -7.92 12.89 4.67
C PHE A 155 -7.88 13.65 3.35
N VAL A 156 -6.94 14.58 3.19
CA VAL A 156 -6.75 15.30 1.92
C VAL A 156 -6.31 14.33 0.83
N VAL A 157 -5.34 13.46 1.15
CA VAL A 157 -4.86 12.43 0.22
C VAL A 157 -6.00 11.47 -0.15
N MET A 158 -6.83 11.05 0.83
CA MET A 158 -7.98 10.18 0.57
C MET A 158 -9.02 10.84 -0.33
N ALA A 159 -9.31 12.12 -0.14
CA ALA A 159 -10.22 12.85 -1.03
C ALA A 159 -9.70 12.92 -2.46
N LEU A 160 -8.40 13.18 -2.64
CA LEU A 160 -7.77 13.16 -3.96
C LEU A 160 -7.79 11.77 -4.60
N LEU A 161 -7.55 10.72 -3.83
CA LEU A 161 -7.62 9.33 -4.28
C LEU A 161 -9.04 8.98 -4.76
N ILE A 162 -10.07 9.33 -3.99
CA ILE A 162 -11.47 9.10 -4.38
C ILE A 162 -11.80 9.85 -5.67
N ALA A 163 -11.37 11.11 -5.78
CA ALA A 163 -11.58 11.90 -6.99
C ALA A 163 -10.88 11.26 -8.21
N ALA A 164 -9.65 10.77 -8.04
CA ALA A 164 -8.91 10.05 -9.08
C ALA A 164 -9.63 8.76 -9.51
N LEU A 165 -10.15 7.98 -8.55
CA LEU A 165 -10.91 6.76 -8.85
C LEU A 165 -12.21 7.08 -9.61
N ILE A 166 -12.95 8.10 -9.19
CA ILE A 166 -14.16 8.53 -9.90
C ILE A 166 -13.81 8.94 -11.32
N SER A 167 -12.78 9.77 -11.51
CA SER A 167 -12.30 10.18 -12.83
C SER A 167 -11.92 9.00 -13.70
N PHE A 168 -11.20 8.02 -13.14
CA PHE A 168 -10.82 6.80 -13.85
C PHE A 168 -12.04 5.99 -14.30
N TYR A 169 -13.03 5.76 -13.44
CA TYR A 169 -14.22 5.00 -13.80
C TYR A 169 -15.10 5.73 -14.81
N VAL A 170 -15.25 7.04 -14.68
CA VAL A 170 -15.98 7.85 -15.67
C VAL A 170 -15.31 7.77 -17.05
N GLY A 171 -13.98 7.89 -17.08
CA GLY A 171 -13.21 7.72 -18.33
C GLY A 171 -13.31 6.31 -18.89
N ALA A 172 -13.23 5.29 -18.05
CA ALA A 172 -13.32 3.89 -18.45
C ALA A 172 -14.70 3.54 -19.07
N ILE A 173 -15.78 4.06 -18.51
CA ILE A 173 -17.14 3.87 -19.06
C ILE A 173 -17.26 4.55 -20.44
N GLY A 174 -16.72 5.77 -20.56
CA GLY A 174 -16.77 6.53 -21.81
C GLY A 174 -15.90 5.95 -22.95
N SER A 175 -14.86 5.21 -22.60
CA SER A 175 -13.88 4.63 -23.55
C SER A 175 -13.97 3.11 -23.65
N TYR A 176 -15.08 2.51 -23.22
CA TYR A 176 -15.23 1.05 -23.20
C TYR A 176 -15.27 0.47 -24.62
N ASP A 177 -14.30 -0.39 -24.94
CA ASP A 177 -14.24 -1.15 -26.18
C ASP A 177 -14.32 -2.67 -25.89
N PRO A 178 -15.41 -3.34 -26.34
CA PRO A 178 -15.55 -4.77 -26.16
C PRO A 178 -14.46 -5.62 -26.82
N GLY A 179 -13.84 -5.09 -27.91
CA GLY A 179 -12.74 -5.75 -28.61
C GLY A 179 -11.49 -5.82 -27.73
N VAL A 180 -11.12 -4.68 -27.13
CA VAL A 180 -10.01 -4.58 -26.18
C VAL A 180 -10.27 -5.45 -24.96
N ALA A 181 -11.49 -5.45 -24.42
CA ALA A 181 -11.84 -6.26 -23.27
C ALA A 181 -11.69 -7.78 -23.56
N ARG A 182 -12.06 -8.23 -24.76
CA ARG A 182 -11.90 -9.64 -25.17
C ARG A 182 -10.43 -10.01 -25.38
N SER A 183 -9.63 -9.17 -26.02
CA SER A 183 -8.20 -9.42 -26.22
C SER A 183 -7.43 -9.45 -24.89
N ALA A 184 -7.86 -8.63 -23.93
CA ALA A 184 -7.26 -8.61 -22.59
C ALA A 184 -7.55 -9.86 -21.73
N LEU A 185 -8.48 -10.73 -22.14
CA LEU A 185 -8.77 -11.98 -21.40
C LEU A 185 -7.60 -12.97 -21.41
N SER A 186 -6.81 -12.96 -22.47
CA SER A 186 -5.64 -13.84 -22.64
C SER A 186 -4.34 -13.10 -22.35
N PRO A 187 -3.32 -13.79 -21.84
CA PRO A 187 -1.98 -13.20 -21.69
C PRO A 187 -1.42 -12.75 -23.03
N ALA A 188 -0.61 -11.68 -23.02
CA ALA A 188 0.16 -11.27 -24.19
C ALA A 188 1.19 -12.35 -24.59
N GLU A 189 1.46 -12.48 -25.90
CA GLU A 189 2.50 -13.37 -26.39
C GLU A 189 3.87 -13.01 -25.80
N GLY A 190 4.62 -13.99 -25.30
CA GLY A 190 5.91 -13.76 -24.63
C GLY A 190 5.81 -13.23 -23.20
N SER A 191 4.63 -13.30 -22.58
CA SER A 191 4.41 -12.83 -21.22
C SER A 191 5.20 -13.62 -20.18
N SER A 192 5.56 -12.96 -19.07
CA SER A 192 6.16 -13.59 -17.90
C SER A 192 5.23 -14.64 -17.30
N GLY A 193 5.79 -15.73 -16.76
CA GLY A 193 4.99 -16.77 -16.12
C GLY A 193 4.11 -16.24 -14.98
N PHE A 194 2.97 -16.92 -14.74
CA PHE A 194 1.97 -16.55 -13.73
C PHE A 194 2.59 -16.16 -12.38
N TRP A 195 3.51 -16.97 -11.86
CA TRP A 195 4.11 -16.74 -10.54
C TRP A 195 5.03 -15.53 -10.49
N VAL A 196 5.68 -15.17 -11.61
CA VAL A 196 6.52 -13.97 -11.69
C VAL A 196 5.63 -12.73 -11.63
N VAL A 197 4.54 -12.71 -12.40
CA VAL A 197 3.58 -11.60 -12.39
C VAL A 197 2.88 -11.50 -11.03
N PHE A 198 2.53 -12.65 -10.41
CA PHE A 198 1.98 -12.71 -9.07
C PHE A 198 2.93 -12.11 -8.02
N ALA A 199 4.22 -12.45 -8.06
CA ALA A 199 5.21 -11.91 -7.13
C ALA A 199 5.38 -10.39 -7.26
N ILE A 200 5.24 -9.85 -8.48
CA ILE A 200 5.28 -8.40 -8.73
C ILE A 200 4.00 -7.71 -8.20
N PHE A 201 2.87 -8.40 -8.26
CA PHE A 201 1.57 -7.86 -7.87
C PHE A 201 1.27 -8.01 -6.38
N PHE A 202 1.75 -9.07 -5.75
CA PHE A 202 1.44 -9.40 -4.34
C PHE A 202 1.66 -8.24 -3.36
N PRO A 203 2.77 -7.49 -3.43
CA PRO A 203 2.98 -6.31 -2.57
C PRO A 203 1.92 -5.21 -2.75
N ALA A 204 1.28 -5.14 -3.92
CA ALA A 204 0.24 -4.14 -4.16
C ALA A 204 -1.07 -4.42 -3.40
N VAL A 205 -1.29 -5.67 -2.97
CA VAL A 205 -2.51 -6.08 -2.24
C VAL A 205 -2.26 -6.17 -0.74
N THR A 206 -1.01 -6.39 -0.33
CA THR A 206 -0.64 -6.52 1.09
C THR A 206 -0.26 -5.19 1.73
N GLY A 207 0.06 -4.17 0.96
CA GLY A 207 0.41 -2.82 1.42
C GLY A 207 1.89 -2.61 1.65
#